data_39d46b873259fec88a51348ae63640fa
#
_entry.id   39d46b873259fec88a51348ae63640fa
#
_cell.length_a   1.000
_cell.length_b   1.000
_cell.length_c   1.000
_cell.angle_alpha   90.00
_cell.angle_beta   90.00
_cell.angle_gamma   90.00
#
_symmetry.space_group_name_H-M   'P 1'
#
loop_
_entity.id
_entity.type
_entity.pdbx_description
1 polymer ?
#
loop_
_entity_poly.entity_id
_entity_poly.type
_entity_poly.pdbx_seq_one_letter_code
_entity_poly.pdbx_strand_id
1 'polypeptide(L)'
;MAGEAQHADLAGGWLLPEPAPREAICTRSIVCRSFRRNDGLIDIDGRFIDTRPFEYDSDFRGPCPAGSALHHMQLRLSVDRSRHIQALASAMPATPYEGCAEVNPNFQRVVGLSIGRGFRKALRERLGGVEGCTHVLALLDVMAAAAVQAFASSNYAPRRPSQPEPVRVWKLEALVDTCHSYRTGGEVMQRLLAKP
;
A
#
# COMPACT_ATOMS: atom_id res chain seq x y z
N MET A 1 -0.04 -24.71 -8.75
CA MET A 1 0.47 -23.60 -9.57
C MET A 1 -0.72 -22.68 -9.80
N ALA A 2 -0.89 -21.69 -8.91
CA ALA A 2 -1.88 -20.63 -9.10
C ALA A 2 -1.26 -19.64 -10.07
N GLY A 3 -1.90 -19.48 -11.25
CA GLY A 3 -1.44 -18.60 -12.30
C GLY A 3 -1.15 -17.20 -11.76
N GLU A 4 0.01 -16.69 -12.07
CA GLU A 4 0.30 -15.27 -12.07
C GLU A 4 -0.77 -14.61 -12.95
N ALA A 5 -1.76 -14.01 -12.30
CA ALA A 5 -2.61 -13.05 -12.99
C ALA A 5 -1.65 -11.96 -13.47
N GLN A 6 -1.26 -12.05 -14.74
CA GLN A 6 -0.60 -10.98 -15.45
C GLN A 6 -1.35 -9.71 -15.07
N HIS A 7 -0.60 -8.70 -14.61
CA HIS A 7 -1.13 -7.36 -14.57
C HIS A 7 -1.68 -7.11 -15.98
N ALA A 8 -2.99 -7.18 -16.14
CA ALA A 8 -3.63 -6.42 -17.18
C ALA A 8 -3.11 -4.99 -16.93
N ASP A 9 -2.18 -4.56 -17.74
CA ASP A 9 -2.02 -3.16 -18.03
C ASP A 9 -3.45 -2.68 -18.08
N LEU A 10 -3.83 -1.76 -17.18
CA LEU A 10 -5.16 -1.18 -17.25
C LEU A 10 -5.19 -0.55 -18.64
N ALA A 11 -5.67 -1.34 -19.61
CA ALA A 11 -5.65 -1.05 -21.02
C ALA A 11 -6.71 0.03 -21.32
N GLY A 12 -6.42 1.18 -20.81
CA GLY A 12 -7.07 2.43 -21.07
C GLY A 12 -6.01 3.48 -20.79
N GLY A 13 -5.50 4.11 -21.82
CA GLY A 13 -4.59 5.24 -21.69
C GLY A 13 -5.12 6.26 -20.70
N TRP A 14 -4.32 7.22 -20.34
CA TRP A 14 -4.72 8.32 -19.47
C TRP A 14 -5.95 9.02 -20.03
N LEU A 15 -7.06 9.02 -19.28
CA LEU A 15 -8.31 9.71 -19.63
C LEU A 15 -8.28 11.21 -19.30
N LEU A 16 -7.08 11.77 -19.26
CA LEU A 16 -6.86 13.20 -19.03
C LEU A 16 -6.86 13.94 -20.38
N PRO A 17 -7.15 15.25 -20.40
CA PRO A 17 -6.99 16.07 -21.58
C PRO A 17 -5.58 15.94 -22.18
N GLU A 18 -5.48 16.10 -23.51
CA GLU A 18 -4.20 16.06 -24.22
C GLU A 18 -3.21 17.06 -23.60
N PRO A 19 -2.03 16.62 -23.19
CA PRO A 19 -1.06 17.51 -22.54
C PRO A 19 -0.32 18.38 -23.56
N ALA A 20 0.27 19.46 -23.09
CA ALA A 20 1.30 20.17 -23.84
C ALA A 20 2.48 19.20 -24.15
N PRO A 21 3.27 19.48 -25.24
CA PRO A 21 4.48 18.71 -25.53
C PRO A 21 5.37 18.57 -24.28
N ARG A 22 5.77 17.34 -23.97
CA ARG A 22 6.51 17.02 -22.73
C ARG A 22 7.38 15.80 -22.92
N GLU A 23 8.43 15.71 -22.12
CA GLU A 23 9.32 14.56 -22.06
C GLU A 23 9.19 13.85 -20.70
N ALA A 24 9.27 12.51 -20.73
CA ALA A 24 9.29 11.73 -19.51
C ALA A 24 10.63 11.90 -18.79
N ILE A 25 10.62 12.20 -17.48
CA ILE A 25 11.83 12.34 -16.66
C ILE A 25 11.94 11.29 -15.56
N CYS A 26 10.83 10.76 -15.10
CA CYS A 26 10.81 9.64 -14.15
C CYS A 26 9.45 8.95 -14.15
N THR A 27 9.45 7.70 -13.72
CA THR A 27 8.22 6.93 -13.47
C THR A 27 8.29 6.37 -12.07
N ARG A 28 7.21 6.58 -11.29
CA ARG A 28 6.98 5.94 -10.01
C ARG A 28 5.82 4.97 -10.12
N SER A 29 6.06 3.72 -9.78
CA SER A 29 5.04 2.68 -9.72
C SER A 29 4.86 2.20 -8.30
N ILE A 30 3.62 2.20 -7.81
CA ILE A 30 3.25 1.63 -6.51
C ILE A 30 2.17 0.60 -6.77
N VAL A 31 2.43 -0.64 -6.34
CA VAL A 31 1.50 -1.76 -6.50
C VAL A 31 1.25 -2.38 -5.14
N CYS A 32 -0.02 -2.55 -4.77
CA CYS A 32 -0.43 -3.30 -3.60
C CYS A 32 -1.29 -4.50 -4.01
N ARG A 33 -1.01 -5.66 -3.40
CA ARG A 33 -1.80 -6.89 -3.54
C ARG A 33 -2.19 -7.38 -2.16
N SER A 34 -3.41 -7.85 -2.00
CA SER A 34 -3.92 -8.32 -0.72
C SER A 34 -4.31 -9.79 -0.80
N PHE A 35 -3.95 -10.55 0.22
CA PHE A 35 -4.15 -11.99 0.28
C PHE A 35 -4.78 -12.39 1.61
N ARG A 36 -5.78 -13.27 1.55
CA ARG A 36 -6.33 -13.91 2.73
C ARG A 36 -5.50 -15.13 3.09
N ARG A 37 -5.03 -15.21 4.32
CA ARG A 37 -4.30 -16.35 4.86
C ARG A 37 -5.25 -17.38 5.48
N ASN A 38 -4.76 -18.60 5.62
CA ASN A 38 -5.54 -19.69 6.25
C ASN A 38 -5.63 -19.53 7.78
N ASP A 39 -4.69 -18.82 8.41
CA ASP A 39 -4.66 -18.51 9.84
C ASP A 39 -5.52 -17.29 10.23
N GLY A 40 -6.23 -16.71 9.25
CA GLY A 40 -7.15 -15.61 9.48
C GLY A 40 -6.56 -14.21 9.36
N LEU A 41 -5.25 -14.09 9.14
CA LEU A 41 -4.61 -12.83 8.80
C LEU A 41 -4.88 -12.43 7.35
N ILE A 42 -4.66 -11.15 7.06
CA ILE A 42 -4.59 -10.61 5.70
C ILE A 42 -3.18 -10.11 5.47
N ASP A 43 -2.53 -10.62 4.44
CA ASP A 43 -1.26 -10.08 3.96
C ASP A 43 -1.51 -9.00 2.92
N ILE A 44 -0.80 -7.89 3.06
CA ILE A 44 -0.76 -6.80 2.09
C ILE A 44 0.68 -6.71 1.59
N ASP A 45 0.89 -7.10 0.35
CA ASP A 45 2.17 -6.94 -0.34
C ASP A 45 2.20 -5.60 -1.05
N GLY A 46 3.21 -4.80 -0.75
CA GLY A 46 3.45 -3.51 -1.36
C GLY A 46 4.79 -3.48 -2.09
N ARG A 47 4.80 -2.90 -3.29
CA ARG A 47 6.01 -2.66 -4.08
C ARG A 47 6.03 -1.22 -4.56
N PHE A 48 7.17 -0.57 -4.39
CA PHE A 48 7.46 0.79 -4.81
C PHE A 48 8.70 0.76 -5.71
N ILE A 49 8.61 1.29 -6.92
CA ILE A 49 9.71 1.36 -7.88
C ILE A 49 9.75 2.74 -8.51
N ASP A 50 10.93 3.37 -8.50
CA ASP A 50 11.23 4.56 -9.30
C ASP A 50 12.23 4.21 -10.41
N THR A 51 11.97 4.66 -11.64
CA THR A 51 12.86 4.51 -12.78
C THR A 51 13.03 5.83 -13.54
N ARG A 52 14.10 5.94 -14.32
CA ARG A 52 14.32 7.02 -15.29
C ARG A 52 14.36 6.44 -16.71
N PRO A 53 13.79 7.12 -17.70
CA PRO A 53 13.76 6.62 -19.08
C PRO A 53 15.07 6.83 -19.85
N PHE A 54 16.10 7.40 -19.22
CA PHE A 54 17.43 7.68 -19.78
C PHE A 54 18.54 7.12 -18.90
N GLU A 55 19.71 6.88 -19.47
CA GLU A 55 20.91 6.56 -18.70
C GLU A 55 21.48 7.79 -17.99
N TYR A 56 22.10 7.59 -16.86
CA TYR A 56 22.75 8.64 -16.08
C TYR A 56 23.88 8.07 -15.23
N ASP A 57 24.84 8.92 -14.90
CA ASP A 57 25.86 8.60 -13.91
C ASP A 57 25.40 9.03 -12.52
N SER A 58 25.58 8.12 -11.57
CA SER A 58 25.32 8.38 -10.15
C SER A 58 26.65 8.43 -9.40
N ASP A 59 26.87 9.46 -8.60
CA ASP A 59 28.07 9.61 -7.78
C ASP A 59 28.29 8.42 -6.82
N PHE A 60 27.22 7.67 -6.49
CA PHE A 60 27.24 6.58 -5.52
C PHE A 60 27.10 5.19 -6.14
N ARG A 61 26.58 5.09 -7.39
CA ARG A 61 26.29 3.80 -8.04
C ARG A 61 27.01 3.63 -9.37
N GLY A 62 27.68 4.68 -9.86
CA GLY A 62 28.26 4.72 -11.21
C GLY A 62 27.20 4.72 -12.30
N PRO A 63 27.49 4.19 -13.50
CA PRO A 63 26.59 4.20 -14.64
C PRO A 63 25.28 3.45 -14.35
N CYS A 64 24.15 4.12 -14.56
CA CYS A 64 22.81 3.60 -14.36
C CYS A 64 22.07 3.56 -15.72
N PRO A 65 21.79 2.37 -16.27
CA PRO A 65 21.07 2.22 -17.53
C PRO A 65 19.65 2.79 -17.48
N ALA A 66 19.14 3.22 -18.64
CA ALA A 66 17.74 3.59 -18.78
C ALA A 66 16.80 2.49 -18.29
N GLY A 67 15.77 2.84 -17.54
CA GLY A 67 14.80 1.89 -16.98
C GLY A 67 15.28 1.14 -15.74
N SER A 68 16.56 1.27 -15.34
CA SER A 68 17.03 0.68 -14.07
C SER A 68 16.34 1.32 -12.87
N ALA A 69 16.12 0.51 -11.82
CA ALA A 69 15.48 1.02 -10.61
C ALA A 69 16.41 1.94 -9.82
N LEU A 70 15.99 3.19 -9.62
CA LEU A 70 16.61 4.12 -8.68
C LEU A 70 16.23 3.74 -7.24
N HIS A 71 14.95 3.46 -7.02
CA HIS A 71 14.40 2.91 -5.78
C HIS A 71 13.62 1.64 -6.09
N HIS A 72 13.80 0.61 -5.30
CA HIS A 72 12.94 -0.57 -5.29
C HIS A 72 12.77 -1.04 -3.85
N MET A 73 11.60 -0.83 -3.31
CA MET A 73 11.21 -1.25 -1.96
C MET A 73 10.07 -2.25 -2.04
N GLN A 74 10.13 -3.26 -1.21
CA GLN A 74 9.09 -4.27 -1.06
C GLN A 74 8.76 -4.44 0.41
N LEU A 75 7.48 -4.45 0.73
CA LEU A 75 6.98 -4.67 2.08
C LEU A 75 5.86 -5.72 2.04
N ARG A 76 5.75 -6.49 3.11
CA ARG A 76 4.55 -7.28 3.44
C ARG A 76 4.11 -6.91 4.83
N LEU A 77 2.86 -6.50 4.98
CA LEU A 77 2.18 -6.36 6.26
C LEU A 77 1.26 -7.56 6.45
N SER A 78 1.37 -8.24 7.60
CA SER A 78 0.37 -9.21 8.05
C SER A 78 -0.52 -8.55 9.09
N VAL A 79 -1.81 -8.46 8.81
CA VAL A 79 -2.78 -7.67 9.59
C VAL A 79 -3.88 -8.58 10.11
N ASP A 80 -4.22 -8.45 11.40
CA ASP A 80 -5.31 -9.19 12.01
C ASP A 80 -6.69 -8.56 11.75
N ARG A 81 -7.74 -9.24 12.21
CA ARG A 81 -9.13 -8.78 12.06
C ARG A 81 -9.43 -7.50 12.83
N SER A 82 -8.66 -7.19 13.86
CA SER A 82 -8.74 -5.94 14.62
C SER A 82 -7.91 -4.83 13.97
N ARG A 83 -7.32 -5.11 12.79
CA ARG A 83 -6.50 -4.21 11.98
C ARG A 83 -5.17 -3.85 12.60
N HIS A 84 -4.68 -4.66 13.55
CA HIS A 84 -3.33 -4.50 14.06
C HIS A 84 -2.33 -5.21 13.15
N ILE A 85 -1.22 -4.54 12.89
CA ILE A 85 -0.09 -5.11 12.17
C ILE A 85 0.60 -6.12 13.09
N GLN A 86 0.53 -7.40 12.73
CA GLN A 86 1.11 -8.50 13.48
C GLN A 86 2.56 -8.78 13.08
N ALA A 87 2.88 -8.51 11.81
CA ALA A 87 4.23 -8.70 11.28
C ALA A 87 4.49 -7.75 10.11
N LEU A 88 5.76 -7.44 9.91
CA LEU A 88 6.27 -6.75 8.73
C LEU A 88 7.49 -7.50 8.19
N ALA A 89 7.52 -7.78 6.90
CA ALA A 89 8.71 -8.14 6.15
C ALA A 89 9.04 -7.02 5.17
N SER A 90 10.33 -6.76 4.97
CA SER A 90 10.80 -5.70 4.07
C SER A 90 12.05 -6.10 3.32
N ALA A 91 12.19 -5.59 2.09
CA ALA A 91 13.37 -5.70 1.27
C ALA A 91 13.57 -4.41 0.50
N MET A 92 14.84 -4.03 0.29
CA MET A 92 15.24 -2.84 -0.45
C MET A 92 16.22 -3.24 -1.56
N PRO A 93 15.74 -3.88 -2.66
CA PRO A 93 16.59 -4.40 -3.73
C PRO A 93 17.39 -3.33 -4.49
N ALA A 94 16.90 -2.07 -4.52
CA ALA A 94 17.64 -0.95 -5.08
C ALA A 94 17.40 0.32 -4.28
N THR A 95 18.51 1.00 -3.97
CA THR A 95 18.54 2.28 -3.26
C THR A 95 19.56 3.21 -3.92
N PRO A 96 19.37 4.53 -3.88
CA PRO A 96 20.33 5.47 -4.47
C PRO A 96 21.64 5.56 -3.68
N TYR A 97 21.63 5.25 -2.38
CA TYR A 97 22.78 5.35 -1.47
C TYR A 97 22.96 4.06 -0.69
N GLU A 98 24.22 3.71 -0.39
CA GLU A 98 24.56 2.49 0.35
C GLU A 98 23.92 2.45 1.75
N GLY A 99 23.92 3.56 2.48
CA GLY A 99 23.34 3.65 3.82
C GLY A 99 21.81 3.55 3.89
N CYS A 100 21.11 3.65 2.74
CA CYS A 100 19.63 3.60 2.76
C CYS A 100 19.08 2.29 3.35
N ALA A 101 19.77 1.17 3.17
CA ALA A 101 19.31 -0.13 3.66
C ALA A 101 19.50 -0.31 5.18
N GLU A 102 20.34 0.50 5.82
CA GLU A 102 20.62 0.44 7.26
C GLU A 102 19.39 0.72 8.12
N VAL A 103 18.42 1.52 7.59
CA VAL A 103 17.18 1.84 8.29
C VAL A 103 16.15 0.68 8.29
N ASN A 104 16.39 -0.38 7.50
CA ASN A 104 15.45 -1.48 7.29
C ASN A 104 14.97 -2.14 8.62
N PRO A 105 15.82 -2.39 9.64
CA PRO A 105 15.39 -2.94 10.92
C PRO A 105 14.37 -2.06 11.65
N ASN A 106 14.43 -0.73 11.49
CA ASN A 106 13.52 0.19 12.15
C ASN A 106 12.06 0.01 11.70
N PHE A 107 11.84 -0.53 10.50
CA PHE A 107 10.49 -0.75 9.98
C PHE A 107 9.68 -1.71 10.83
N GLN A 108 10.32 -2.58 11.63
CA GLN A 108 9.64 -3.43 12.61
C GLN A 108 8.85 -2.63 13.66
N ARG A 109 9.18 -1.37 13.87
CA ARG A 109 8.47 -0.49 14.81
C ARG A 109 7.01 -0.23 14.42
N VAL A 110 6.57 -0.58 13.20
CA VAL A 110 5.15 -0.48 12.81
C VAL A 110 4.30 -1.63 13.33
N VAL A 111 4.93 -2.72 13.77
CA VAL A 111 4.22 -3.85 14.39
C VAL A 111 3.48 -3.37 15.63
N GLY A 112 2.23 -3.81 15.79
CA GLY A 112 1.32 -3.37 16.83
C GLY A 112 0.54 -2.08 16.53
N LEU A 113 0.86 -1.34 15.45
CA LEU A 113 0.01 -0.23 15.02
C LEU A 113 -1.33 -0.73 14.46
N SER A 114 -2.39 0.01 14.75
CA SER A 114 -3.72 -0.24 14.17
C SER A 114 -3.93 0.59 12.92
N ILE A 115 -4.32 -0.06 11.82
CA ILE A 115 -4.67 0.63 10.57
C ILE A 115 -6.06 1.24 10.72
N GLY A 116 -6.11 2.56 10.86
CA GLY A 116 -7.33 3.31 11.07
C GLY A 116 -7.07 4.78 11.39
N ARG A 117 -7.99 5.37 12.17
CA ARG A 117 -7.84 6.77 12.59
C ARG A 117 -6.54 6.96 13.38
N GLY A 118 -5.75 7.94 12.98
CA GLY A 118 -4.46 8.24 13.63
C GLY A 118 -3.27 7.41 13.12
N PHE A 119 -3.46 6.44 12.24
CA PHE A 119 -2.38 5.59 11.72
C PHE A 119 -1.22 6.40 11.14
N ARG A 120 -1.52 7.37 10.25
CA ARG A 120 -0.48 8.22 9.64
C ARG A 120 0.35 9.02 10.65
N LYS A 121 -0.29 9.49 11.73
CA LYS A 121 0.40 10.20 12.80
C LYS A 121 1.34 9.24 13.53
N ALA A 122 0.84 8.08 13.98
CA ALA A 122 1.63 7.07 14.66
C ALA A 122 2.78 6.53 13.79
N LEU A 123 2.56 6.40 12.48
CA LEU A 123 3.59 5.99 11.52
C LEU A 123 4.74 7.02 11.46
N ARG A 124 4.41 8.32 11.37
CA ARG A 124 5.41 9.39 11.37
C ARG A 124 6.15 9.52 12.70
N GLU A 125 5.49 9.28 13.82
CA GLU A 125 6.12 9.27 15.14
C GLU A 125 7.15 8.15 15.29
N ARG A 126 6.91 6.98 14.65
CA ARG A 126 7.81 5.83 14.75
C ARG A 126 8.92 5.79 13.70
N LEU A 127 8.65 6.30 12.50
CA LEU A 127 9.52 6.18 11.33
C LEU A 127 9.77 7.51 10.63
N GLY A 128 9.46 8.65 11.24
CA GLY A 128 9.72 9.96 10.66
C GLY A 128 11.19 10.37 10.77
N GLY A 129 11.61 11.30 9.90
CA GLY A 129 12.96 11.84 9.89
C GLY A 129 14.02 10.77 9.63
N VAL A 130 15.08 10.80 10.42
CA VAL A 130 16.25 9.90 10.28
C VAL A 130 15.96 8.46 10.73
N GLU A 131 14.83 8.22 11.39
CA GLU A 131 14.45 6.90 11.87
C GLU A 131 13.79 6.03 10.77
N GLY A 132 13.54 6.58 9.60
CA GLY A 132 12.86 5.88 8.52
C GLY A 132 13.27 6.33 7.13
N CYS A 133 12.43 5.97 6.16
CA CYS A 133 12.61 6.31 4.76
C CYS A 133 11.31 6.92 4.21
N THR A 134 11.39 8.05 3.54
CA THR A 134 10.21 8.75 2.96
C THR A 134 9.47 7.89 1.94
N HIS A 135 10.18 7.06 1.17
CA HIS A 135 9.59 6.14 0.20
C HIS A 135 8.83 5.01 0.87
N VAL A 136 9.39 4.45 1.96
CA VAL A 136 8.73 3.41 2.75
C VAL A 136 7.51 3.98 3.48
N LEU A 137 7.58 5.20 4.01
CA LEU A 137 6.42 5.88 4.60
C LEU A 137 5.29 6.07 3.58
N ALA A 138 5.62 6.52 2.37
CA ALA A 138 4.65 6.67 1.28
C ALA A 138 4.03 5.32 0.88
N LEU A 139 4.83 4.26 0.80
CA LEU A 139 4.35 2.91 0.51
C LEU A 139 3.41 2.39 1.62
N LEU A 140 3.77 2.56 2.89
CA LEU A 140 2.95 2.17 4.04
C LEU A 140 1.59 2.90 4.08
N ASP A 141 1.54 4.17 3.69
CA ASP A 141 0.29 4.93 3.56
C ASP A 141 -0.65 4.31 2.50
N VAL A 142 -0.10 3.93 1.33
CA VAL A 142 -0.88 3.27 0.26
C VAL A 142 -1.30 1.86 0.70
N MET A 143 -0.40 1.11 1.35
CA MET A 143 -0.70 -0.22 1.88
C MET A 143 -1.80 -0.20 2.94
N ALA A 144 -1.84 0.84 3.79
CA ALA A 144 -2.92 1.00 4.76
C ALA A 144 -4.29 1.19 4.08
N ALA A 145 -4.35 1.98 3.00
CA ALA A 145 -5.57 2.12 2.21
C ALA A 145 -5.96 0.80 1.51
N ALA A 146 -4.97 0.07 0.98
CA ALA A 146 -5.19 -1.25 0.40
C ALA A 146 -5.70 -2.27 1.43
N ALA A 147 -5.20 -2.22 2.67
CA ALA A 147 -5.69 -3.05 3.77
C ALA A 147 -7.16 -2.80 4.07
N VAL A 148 -7.59 -1.53 4.15
CA VAL A 148 -9.00 -1.17 4.32
C VAL A 148 -9.86 -1.78 3.21
N GLN A 149 -9.43 -1.65 1.96
CA GLN A 149 -10.12 -2.24 0.82
C GLN A 149 -10.13 -3.77 0.85
N ALA A 150 -9.04 -4.41 1.30
CA ALA A 150 -8.95 -5.86 1.45
C ALA A 150 -9.95 -6.39 2.48
N PHE A 151 -10.08 -5.73 3.63
CA PHE A 151 -11.08 -6.06 4.64
C PHE A 151 -12.50 -5.94 4.08
N ALA A 152 -12.82 -4.85 3.38
CA ALA A 152 -14.13 -4.68 2.74
C ALA A 152 -14.40 -5.78 1.70
N SER A 153 -13.42 -6.05 0.82
CA SER A 153 -13.54 -7.07 -0.24
C SER A 153 -13.63 -8.48 0.31
N SER A 154 -13.05 -8.75 1.48
CA SER A 154 -13.07 -10.08 2.10
C SER A 154 -14.49 -10.57 2.39
N ASN A 155 -15.46 -9.67 2.55
CA ASN A 155 -16.87 -10.00 2.78
C ASN A 155 -17.56 -10.53 1.50
N TYR A 156 -17.02 -10.24 0.33
CA TYR A 156 -17.58 -10.65 -0.97
C TYR A 156 -16.82 -11.82 -1.62
N ALA A 157 -15.62 -12.12 -1.13
CA ALA A 157 -14.80 -13.17 -1.72
C ALA A 157 -15.39 -14.57 -1.40
N PRO A 158 -15.34 -15.55 -2.33
CA PRO A 158 -15.76 -16.92 -2.08
C PRO A 158 -15.09 -17.49 -0.83
N ARG A 159 -15.89 -18.12 0.04
CA ARG A 159 -15.39 -18.71 1.29
C ARG A 159 -14.99 -20.17 1.08
N ARG A 160 -13.92 -20.58 1.76
CA ARG A 160 -13.61 -21.99 1.95
C ARG A 160 -14.30 -22.51 3.22
N PRO A 161 -14.74 -23.78 3.27
CA PRO A 161 -15.45 -24.31 4.45
C PRO A 161 -14.72 -24.13 5.79
N SER A 162 -13.38 -24.15 5.76
CA SER A 162 -12.53 -23.98 6.96
C SER A 162 -12.29 -22.53 7.36
N GLN A 163 -12.81 -21.57 6.62
CA GLN A 163 -12.57 -20.14 6.92
C GLN A 163 -13.57 -19.64 7.95
N PRO A 164 -13.11 -18.87 8.95
CA PRO A 164 -13.99 -18.24 9.92
C PRO A 164 -14.94 -17.25 9.25
N GLU A 165 -16.09 -16.98 9.93
CA GLU A 165 -17.09 -16.04 9.45
C GLU A 165 -16.47 -14.67 9.13
N PRO A 166 -16.93 -13.98 8.05
CA PRO A 166 -16.53 -12.62 7.76
C PRO A 166 -16.94 -11.72 8.94
N VAL A 167 -15.97 -11.01 9.50
CA VAL A 167 -16.29 -9.98 10.50
C VAL A 167 -16.56 -8.69 9.76
N ARG A 168 -17.68 -8.03 10.05
CA ARG A 168 -17.84 -6.62 9.67
C ARG A 168 -16.77 -5.82 10.41
N VAL A 169 -15.64 -5.59 9.75
CA VAL A 169 -14.45 -4.95 10.34
C VAL A 169 -14.69 -3.46 10.62
N TRP A 170 -15.70 -2.89 9.98
CA TRP A 170 -16.06 -1.48 10.15
C TRP A 170 -17.50 -1.39 10.68
N LYS A 171 -17.67 -0.72 11.82
CA LYS A 171 -18.96 -0.16 12.15
C LYS A 171 -19.23 0.93 11.11
N LEU A 172 -20.45 1.01 10.61
CA LEU A 172 -20.83 1.96 9.57
C LEU A 172 -20.51 3.41 9.98
N GLU A 173 -20.65 3.70 11.28
CA GLU A 173 -20.33 5.00 11.88
C GLU A 173 -18.85 5.40 11.71
N ALA A 174 -17.94 4.42 11.63
CA ALA A 174 -16.52 4.68 11.41
C ALA A 174 -16.20 5.13 9.98
N LEU A 175 -17.13 4.99 9.04
CA LEU A 175 -16.97 5.45 7.66
C LEU A 175 -17.49 6.87 7.46
N VAL A 176 -18.34 7.38 8.37
CA VAL A 176 -18.92 8.72 8.25
C VAL A 176 -17.80 9.76 8.14
N ASP A 177 -17.93 10.65 7.16
CA ASP A 177 -17.00 11.75 6.87
C ASP A 177 -15.55 11.33 6.56
N THR A 178 -15.30 10.06 6.18
CA THR A 178 -13.99 9.60 5.76
C THR A 178 -13.66 9.94 4.30
N CYS A 179 -14.68 10.12 3.45
CA CYS A 179 -14.54 10.60 2.08
C CYS A 179 -15.83 11.27 1.61
N HIS A 180 -15.78 11.92 0.45
CA HIS A 180 -16.96 12.63 -0.11
C HIS A 180 -18.21 11.75 -0.22
N SER A 181 -18.07 10.49 -0.63
CA SER A 181 -19.21 9.56 -0.74
C SER A 181 -19.83 9.21 0.61
N TYR A 182 -19.04 9.19 1.68
CA TYR A 182 -19.49 8.88 3.04
C TYR A 182 -19.81 10.13 3.89
N ARG A 183 -19.96 11.30 3.27
CA ARG A 183 -20.29 12.52 3.99
C ARG A 183 -21.62 12.40 4.74
N THR A 184 -21.71 13.04 5.87
CA THR A 184 -22.96 13.16 6.65
C THR A 184 -24.10 13.65 5.75
N GLY A 185 -25.26 12.98 5.80
CA GLY A 185 -26.43 13.31 4.97
C GLY A 185 -26.28 12.97 3.48
N GLY A 186 -25.15 12.40 3.04
CA GLY A 186 -24.97 11.97 1.67
C GLY A 186 -25.78 10.72 1.32
N GLU A 187 -26.20 10.59 0.06
CA GLU A 187 -27.06 9.50 -0.43
C GLU A 187 -26.53 8.11 -0.11
N VAL A 188 -25.20 7.90 -0.25
CA VAL A 188 -24.56 6.61 0.05
C VAL A 188 -24.73 6.26 1.53
N MET A 189 -24.47 7.20 2.43
CA MET A 189 -24.64 6.98 3.88
C MET A 189 -26.08 6.74 4.26
N GLN A 190 -27.02 7.49 3.68
CA GLN A 190 -28.46 7.28 3.91
C GLN A 190 -28.88 5.86 3.51
N ARG A 191 -28.45 5.38 2.33
CA ARG A 191 -28.75 4.01 1.87
C ARG A 191 -28.10 2.93 2.73
N LEU A 192 -26.89 3.18 3.23
CA LEU A 192 -26.17 2.21 4.08
C LEU A 192 -26.80 2.13 5.48
N LEU A 193 -27.21 3.26 6.05
CA LEU A 193 -27.85 3.34 7.37
C LEU A 193 -29.29 2.81 7.36
N ALA A 194 -29.98 2.88 6.21
CA ALA A 194 -31.35 2.36 6.05
C ALA A 194 -31.40 0.83 5.87
N LYS A 195 -30.26 0.13 5.70
CA LYS A 195 -30.24 -1.33 5.62
C LYS A 195 -30.30 -1.92 7.03
N PRO A 196 -31.26 -2.82 7.30
CA PRO A 196 -31.38 -3.50 8.58
C PRO A 196 -30.19 -4.41 8.92
#